data_454b885a47093bea21baef8f5af38877
#
_entry.id   454b885a47093bea21baef8f5af38877
#
_cell.length_a   1.000
_cell.length_b   1.000
_cell.length_c   1.000
_cell.angle_alpha   90.00
_cell.angle_beta   90.00
_cell.angle_gamma   90.00
#
_symmetry.space_group_name_H-M   'P 1'
#
loop_
_entity.id
_entity.type
_entity.pdbx_description
1 polymer ?
#
loop_
_entity_poly.entity_id
_entity_poly.type
_entity_poly.pdbx_seq_one_letter_code
_entity_poly.pdbx_strand_id
1 'polypeptide(L)'
;MHSFTRFLNTKKEKFSETMSYSNSTGMKLGIGTSTTIKIKIPFDLGEASQTVNMNSEFSFNNTQTQTSTHEKSVTFKSQPVVAAPGGTTTYYGTIKRAKFSGTFQTDAYLPGLTLKLPIVKKNNGNDIVHTEEVTLTPEDMYAIFKNGLPVLPPYLSLDDEIKKVKVNNASFTFNGEGGYYSTVQVKFIPKDPNKKAQVMPYKEYVAKTQEKSL
;
A
#
# COMPACT_ATOMS: atom_id res chain seq x y z
N MET A 1 -16.99 -6.45 -48.34
CA MET A 1 -17.45 -6.01 -47.00
C MET A 1 -16.43 -5.00 -46.47
N HIS A 2 -16.79 -3.71 -46.27
CA HIS A 2 -15.82 -2.69 -45.89
C HIS A 2 -15.64 -2.73 -44.36
N SER A 3 -14.48 -3.09 -43.88
CA SER A 3 -14.09 -2.99 -42.50
C SER A 3 -13.62 -1.55 -42.22
N PHE A 4 -14.37 -0.80 -41.42
CA PHE A 4 -13.93 0.50 -40.94
C PHE A 4 -13.01 0.31 -39.74
N THR A 5 -11.74 0.65 -39.88
CA THR A 5 -10.81 0.71 -38.75
C THR A 5 -10.81 2.13 -38.18
N ARG A 6 -11.25 2.29 -36.94
CA ARG A 6 -11.18 3.54 -36.18
C ARG A 6 -10.27 3.31 -34.98
N PHE A 7 -9.50 4.29 -34.55
CA PHE A 7 -8.69 4.20 -33.35
C PHE A 7 -9.42 4.79 -32.15
N LEU A 8 -9.40 4.07 -31.03
CA LEU A 8 -9.75 4.65 -29.75
C LEU A 8 -8.61 5.59 -29.32
N ASN A 9 -8.98 6.76 -28.82
CA ASN A 9 -7.99 7.66 -28.23
C ASN A 9 -7.39 7.07 -26.95
N THR A 10 -6.14 7.40 -26.70
CA THR A 10 -5.50 7.10 -25.41
C THR A 10 -6.26 7.79 -24.29
N LYS A 11 -6.64 7.04 -23.27
CA LYS A 11 -7.36 7.55 -22.10
C LYS A 11 -6.57 7.23 -20.83
N LYS A 12 -6.40 8.23 -19.98
CA LYS A 12 -5.78 8.09 -18.68
C LYS A 12 -6.85 8.16 -17.61
N GLU A 13 -6.89 7.16 -16.74
CA GLU A 13 -7.79 7.07 -15.60
C GLU A 13 -6.99 7.09 -14.31
N LYS A 14 -7.51 7.80 -13.31
CA LYS A 14 -6.93 7.88 -11.97
C LYS A 14 -7.73 7.02 -11.01
N PHE A 15 -7.04 6.42 -10.05
CA PHE A 15 -7.65 5.67 -8.95
C PHE A 15 -6.77 5.76 -7.71
N SER A 16 -7.35 5.49 -6.54
CA SER A 16 -6.63 5.52 -5.29
C SER A 16 -6.31 4.11 -4.83
N GLU A 17 -5.08 3.90 -4.35
CA GLU A 17 -4.70 2.75 -3.53
C GLU A 17 -4.73 3.20 -2.08
N THR A 18 -5.44 2.44 -1.25
CA THR A 18 -5.59 2.76 0.17
C THR A 18 -5.09 1.61 1.01
N MET A 19 -4.35 1.93 2.05
CA MET A 19 -3.88 0.96 3.01
C MET A 19 -4.05 1.49 4.42
N SER A 20 -4.58 0.65 5.27
CA SER A 20 -4.70 0.88 6.71
C SER A 20 -3.87 -0.16 7.45
N TYR A 21 -3.19 0.29 8.48
CA TYR A 21 -2.40 -0.59 9.35
C TYR A 21 -2.50 -0.15 10.80
N SER A 22 -2.35 -1.10 11.71
CA SER A 22 -2.32 -0.85 13.14
C SER A 22 -1.32 -1.76 13.84
N ASN A 23 -0.74 -1.24 14.93
CA ASN A 23 0.07 -2.05 15.83
C ASN A 23 -0.86 -2.92 16.67
N SER A 24 -0.72 -4.22 16.58
CA SER A 24 -1.53 -5.20 17.33
C SER A 24 -0.80 -5.81 18.52
N THR A 25 0.46 -5.44 18.76
CA THR A 25 1.25 -5.94 19.90
C THR A 25 0.79 -5.42 21.26
N GLY A 26 0.01 -4.34 21.30
CA GLY A 26 -0.38 -3.69 22.55
C GLY A 26 0.78 -3.04 23.31
N MET A 27 1.97 -3.02 22.72
CA MET A 27 3.16 -2.40 23.32
C MET A 27 3.00 -0.89 23.36
N LYS A 28 3.08 -0.32 24.55
CA LYS A 28 3.20 1.12 24.78
C LYS A 28 4.59 1.40 25.28
N LEU A 29 5.50 1.78 24.42
CA LEU A 29 6.87 2.10 24.84
C LEU A 29 6.99 3.45 25.56
N GLY A 30 5.91 4.25 25.57
CA GLY A 30 5.94 5.61 26.16
C GLY A 30 6.87 6.59 25.45
N ILE A 31 7.59 6.11 24.46
CA ILE A 31 8.61 6.82 23.68
C ILE A 31 8.09 6.91 22.26
N GLY A 32 8.07 8.10 21.66
CA GLY A 32 7.57 8.34 20.29
C GLY A 32 8.48 7.73 19.23
N THR A 33 8.56 6.40 19.22
CA THR A 33 9.41 5.68 18.27
C THR A 33 8.60 5.15 17.12
N SER A 34 9.10 5.35 15.92
CA SER A 34 8.57 4.78 14.70
C SER A 34 9.62 3.97 13.95
N THR A 35 9.20 3.04 13.14
CA THR A 35 10.06 2.30 12.22
C THR A 35 9.42 2.24 10.84
N THR A 36 10.23 2.35 9.80
CA THR A 36 9.75 2.19 8.43
C THR A 36 9.85 0.73 8.03
N ILE A 37 8.72 0.13 7.68
CA ILE A 37 8.66 -1.25 7.20
C ILE A 37 8.29 -1.25 5.73
N LYS A 38 9.05 -2.02 4.94
CA LYS A 38 8.79 -2.26 3.52
C LYS A 38 8.16 -3.63 3.35
N ILE A 39 6.91 -3.67 2.94
CA ILE A 39 6.19 -4.92 2.70
C ILE A 39 5.93 -5.05 1.21
N LYS A 40 6.13 -6.25 0.68
CA LYS A 40 5.77 -6.63 -0.68
C LYS A 40 4.66 -7.66 -0.61
N ILE A 41 3.48 -7.30 -1.13
CA ILE A 41 2.34 -8.21 -1.17
C ILE A 41 2.14 -8.65 -2.62
N PRO A 42 2.44 -9.91 -2.94
CA PRO A 42 2.13 -10.47 -4.25
C PRO A 42 0.63 -10.75 -4.35
N PHE A 43 0.04 -10.46 -5.51
CA PHE A 43 -1.32 -10.85 -5.85
C PHE A 43 -1.35 -11.58 -7.17
N ASP A 44 -2.26 -12.52 -7.26
CA ASP A 44 -2.70 -13.09 -8.52
C ASP A 44 -4.11 -12.58 -8.81
N LEU A 45 -4.24 -11.84 -9.90
CA LEU A 45 -5.53 -11.34 -10.40
C LEU A 45 -6.11 -12.27 -11.50
N GLY A 46 -5.55 -13.47 -11.64
CA GLY A 46 -5.97 -14.50 -12.58
C GLY A 46 -5.34 -14.38 -13.96
N GLU A 47 -5.12 -13.17 -14.45
CA GLU A 47 -4.50 -12.92 -15.77
C GLU A 47 -3.13 -12.21 -15.66
N ALA A 48 -2.81 -11.71 -14.46
CA ALA A 48 -1.54 -11.04 -14.19
C ALA A 48 -1.17 -11.13 -12.71
N SER A 49 0.07 -11.51 -12.44
CA SER A 49 0.67 -11.36 -11.12
C SER A 49 1.09 -9.92 -10.90
N GLN A 50 0.72 -9.35 -9.77
CA GLN A 50 1.04 -7.99 -9.37
C GLN A 50 1.68 -8.01 -7.98
N THR A 51 2.51 -7.02 -7.70
CA THR A 51 3.08 -6.83 -6.37
C THR A 51 2.78 -5.41 -5.90
N VAL A 52 2.11 -5.28 -4.76
CA VAL A 52 1.99 -4.00 -4.08
C VAL A 52 3.18 -3.83 -3.14
N ASN A 53 3.96 -2.79 -3.38
CA ASN A 53 5.06 -2.41 -2.52
C ASN A 53 4.55 -1.35 -1.54
N MET A 54 4.65 -1.64 -0.25
CA MET A 54 4.26 -0.74 0.81
C MET A 54 5.48 -0.29 1.59
N ASN A 55 5.64 1.04 1.68
CA ASN A 55 6.56 1.66 2.62
C ASN A 55 5.69 2.37 3.65
N SER A 56 5.71 1.90 4.88
CA SER A 56 4.91 2.51 5.94
C SER A 56 5.77 2.73 7.18
N GLU A 57 5.57 3.88 7.78
CA GLU A 57 6.14 4.22 9.07
C GLU A 57 5.19 3.72 10.15
N PHE A 58 5.68 2.79 10.99
CA PHE A 58 4.90 2.20 12.08
C PHE A 58 5.34 2.81 13.40
N SER A 59 4.39 3.36 14.14
CA SER A 59 4.64 3.86 15.49
C SER A 59 4.28 2.79 16.53
N PHE A 60 5.22 2.50 17.43
CA PHE A 60 4.98 1.54 18.53
C PHE A 60 4.06 2.08 19.62
N ASN A 61 3.91 3.39 19.72
CA ASN A 61 3.05 4.01 20.73
C ASN A 61 1.60 4.17 20.30
N ASN A 62 1.32 3.99 19.03
CA ASN A 62 0.00 4.26 18.49
C ASN A 62 -0.68 2.95 18.13
N THR A 63 -1.72 2.60 18.89
CA THR A 63 -2.63 1.49 18.59
C THR A 63 -3.72 1.93 17.61
N GLN A 64 -3.78 3.20 17.24
CA GLN A 64 -4.75 3.69 16.29
C GLN A 64 -4.39 3.22 14.88
N THR A 65 -5.43 2.93 14.11
CA THR A 65 -5.26 2.60 12.69
C THR A 65 -4.78 3.84 11.92
N GLN A 66 -3.66 3.69 11.26
CA GLN A 66 -3.16 4.69 10.34
C GLN A 66 -3.58 4.30 8.92
N THR A 67 -4.01 5.28 8.14
CA THR A 67 -4.43 5.06 6.75
C THR A 67 -3.61 5.93 5.84
N SER A 68 -3.01 5.33 4.83
CA SER A 68 -2.35 6.03 3.74
C SER A 68 -3.09 5.79 2.43
N THR A 69 -3.19 6.83 1.61
CA THR A 69 -3.82 6.76 0.30
C THR A 69 -2.88 7.35 -0.73
N HIS A 70 -2.64 6.61 -1.80
CA HIS A 70 -1.81 7.03 -2.91
C HIS A 70 -2.62 7.05 -4.21
N GLU A 71 -2.56 8.16 -4.92
CA GLU A 71 -3.17 8.25 -6.24
C GLU A 71 -2.28 7.53 -7.27
N LYS A 72 -2.89 6.68 -8.06
CA LYS A 72 -2.29 6.00 -9.20
C LYS A 72 -3.03 6.32 -10.47
N SER A 73 -2.39 6.11 -11.61
CA SER A 73 -3.03 6.26 -12.90
C SER A 73 -2.70 5.10 -13.81
N VAL A 74 -3.68 4.70 -14.61
CA VAL A 74 -3.53 3.73 -15.69
C VAL A 74 -3.81 4.42 -17.02
N THR A 75 -3.02 4.08 -18.01
CA THR A 75 -3.20 4.58 -19.37
C THR A 75 -3.68 3.45 -20.27
N PHE A 76 -4.90 3.57 -20.77
CA PHE A 76 -5.39 2.72 -21.85
C PHE A 76 -4.83 3.27 -23.16
N LYS A 77 -3.89 2.52 -23.74
CA LYS A 77 -3.29 2.92 -25.03
C LYS A 77 -4.34 2.89 -26.14
N SER A 78 -4.14 3.72 -27.15
CA SER A 78 -4.90 3.70 -28.38
C SER A 78 -4.92 2.30 -28.99
N GLN A 79 -6.08 1.87 -29.43
CA GLN A 79 -6.27 0.54 -30.04
C GLN A 79 -7.09 0.68 -31.31
N PRO A 80 -6.78 -0.12 -32.37
CA PRO A 80 -7.64 -0.16 -33.56
C PRO A 80 -9.01 -0.74 -33.20
N VAL A 81 -10.06 -0.08 -33.65
CA VAL A 81 -11.43 -0.53 -33.46
C VAL A 81 -11.85 -1.34 -34.67
N VAL A 82 -12.15 -2.61 -34.46
CA VAL A 82 -12.71 -3.49 -35.49
C VAL A 82 -14.20 -3.66 -35.20
N ALA A 83 -15.05 -3.28 -36.15
CA ALA A 83 -16.49 -3.46 -36.00
C ALA A 83 -16.94 -4.73 -36.76
N ALA A 84 -17.44 -5.71 -36.03
CA ALA A 84 -18.04 -6.90 -36.65
C ALA A 84 -19.38 -6.55 -37.32
N PRO A 85 -19.64 -7.11 -38.48
CA PRO A 85 -20.94 -6.90 -39.14
C PRO A 85 -22.11 -7.54 -38.36
N GLY A 86 -23.29 -7.00 -38.54
CA GLY A 86 -24.51 -7.58 -37.96
C GLY A 86 -24.79 -7.23 -36.50
N GLY A 87 -24.12 -6.21 -35.95
CA GLY A 87 -24.32 -5.79 -34.56
C GLY A 87 -23.74 -4.44 -34.24
N THR A 88 -23.75 -4.10 -32.94
CA THR A 88 -23.10 -2.94 -32.37
C THR A 88 -21.95 -3.41 -31.50
N THR A 89 -20.74 -2.86 -31.75
CA THR A 89 -19.54 -3.14 -30.99
C THR A 89 -19.21 -1.96 -30.07
N THR A 90 -19.08 -2.22 -28.78
CA THR A 90 -18.70 -1.24 -27.77
C THR A 90 -17.39 -1.67 -27.10
N TYR A 91 -16.47 -0.73 -26.98
CA TYR A 91 -15.17 -0.93 -26.31
C TYR A 91 -15.18 -0.18 -24.98
N TYR A 92 -14.69 -0.82 -23.93
CA TYR A 92 -14.54 -0.18 -22.62
C TYR A 92 -13.33 -0.72 -21.88
N GLY A 93 -12.66 0.19 -21.19
CA GLY A 93 -11.56 -0.18 -20.29
C GLY A 93 -12.10 -0.69 -18.95
N THR A 94 -11.48 -1.72 -18.42
CA THR A 94 -11.77 -2.22 -17.08
C THR A 94 -10.49 -2.16 -16.23
N ILE A 95 -10.66 -1.80 -14.97
CA ILE A 95 -9.61 -1.83 -13.96
C ILE A 95 -10.08 -2.78 -12.86
N LYS A 96 -9.36 -3.89 -12.68
CA LYS A 96 -9.55 -4.80 -11.55
C LYS A 96 -8.58 -4.41 -10.45
N ARG A 97 -9.06 -4.35 -9.20
CA ARG A 97 -8.26 -4.08 -8.01
C ARG A 97 -8.39 -5.24 -7.04
N ALA A 98 -7.34 -5.47 -6.24
CA ALA A 98 -7.35 -6.48 -5.20
C ALA A 98 -7.59 -5.83 -3.84
N LYS A 99 -8.40 -6.49 -3.00
CA LYS A 99 -8.47 -6.22 -1.57
C LYS A 99 -7.57 -7.23 -0.86
N PHE A 100 -6.85 -6.75 0.12
CA PHE A 100 -5.92 -7.58 0.88
C PHE A 100 -5.98 -7.24 2.36
N SER A 101 -5.70 -8.22 3.19
CA SER A 101 -5.53 -8.05 4.64
C SER A 101 -4.58 -9.12 5.16
N GLY A 102 -3.96 -8.85 6.27
CA GLY A 102 -3.06 -9.81 6.89
C GLY A 102 -2.48 -9.29 8.19
N THR A 103 -1.67 -10.15 8.78
CA THR A 103 -0.81 -9.83 9.92
C THR A 103 0.62 -10.19 9.58
N PHE A 104 1.56 -9.46 10.15
CA PHE A 104 2.97 -9.82 10.10
C PHE A 104 3.61 -9.55 11.44
N GLN A 105 4.67 -10.29 11.72
CA GLN A 105 5.53 -10.08 12.87
C GLN A 105 6.93 -9.78 12.40
N THR A 106 7.60 -8.88 13.10
CA THR A 106 8.97 -8.51 12.79
C THR A 106 9.69 -8.05 14.05
N ASP A 107 10.99 -8.22 14.06
CA ASP A 107 11.85 -7.54 15.00
C ASP A 107 12.20 -6.15 14.46
N ALA A 108 12.35 -5.19 15.34
CA ALA A 108 12.73 -3.82 14.99
C ALA A 108 13.73 -3.28 16.01
N TYR A 109 14.52 -2.29 15.60
CA TYR A 109 15.39 -1.58 16.52
C TYR A 109 14.81 -0.21 16.85
N LEU A 110 14.96 0.21 18.11
CA LEU A 110 14.57 1.56 18.49
C LEU A 110 15.49 2.56 17.78
N PRO A 111 14.93 3.55 17.08
CA PRO A 111 15.71 4.66 16.58
C PRO A 111 16.17 5.58 17.72
N GLY A 112 16.93 6.59 17.39
CA GLY A 112 17.19 7.69 18.32
C GLY A 112 15.91 8.44 18.68
N LEU A 113 15.96 9.26 19.72
CA LEU A 113 14.82 10.00 20.26
C LEU A 113 15.21 11.45 20.51
N THR A 114 14.37 12.40 20.10
CA THR A 114 14.52 13.80 20.50
C THR A 114 13.56 14.11 21.65
N LEU A 115 14.12 14.49 22.79
CA LEU A 115 13.39 14.89 23.98
C LEU A 115 13.31 16.41 24.06
N LYS A 116 12.14 16.94 24.44
CA LYS A 116 11.95 18.33 24.80
C LYS A 116 11.89 18.45 26.32
N LEU A 117 12.96 18.97 26.90
CA LEU A 117 13.11 19.13 28.35
C LEU A 117 12.72 20.55 28.74
N PRO A 118 11.60 20.75 29.47
CA PRO A 118 11.27 22.07 29.98
C PRO A 118 12.22 22.44 31.14
N ILE A 119 12.89 23.57 31.00
CA ILE A 119 13.70 24.14 32.07
C ILE A 119 12.83 25.14 32.83
N VAL A 120 12.62 24.86 34.11
CA VAL A 120 11.79 25.69 34.98
C VAL A 120 12.66 26.56 35.90
N LYS A 121 12.28 27.81 36.07
CA LYS A 121 12.91 28.70 37.04
C LYS A 121 12.32 28.44 38.43
N LYS A 122 13.16 28.11 39.40
CA LYS A 122 12.76 27.80 40.77
C LYS A 122 12.54 29.07 41.59
N ASN A 123 11.59 29.91 41.22
CA ASN A 123 11.17 31.11 41.94
C ASN A 123 9.64 31.12 42.03
N ASN A 124 9.09 30.77 43.18
CA ASN A 124 7.69 30.91 43.54
C ASN A 124 6.59 30.47 42.52
N GLY A 125 6.98 29.86 41.42
CA GLY A 125 6.09 29.32 40.38
C GLY A 125 6.89 28.38 39.49
N ASN A 126 6.19 27.40 38.88
CA ASN A 126 6.78 26.44 37.92
C ASN A 126 6.77 27.02 36.49
N ASP A 127 7.21 28.26 36.31
CA ASP A 127 7.25 28.88 35.00
C ASP A 127 8.33 28.26 34.14
N ILE A 128 7.93 27.71 32.97
CA ILE A 128 8.87 27.21 31.97
C ILE A 128 9.54 28.42 31.34
N VAL A 129 10.83 28.58 31.58
CA VAL A 129 11.63 29.69 31.04
C VAL A 129 12.30 29.33 29.71
N HIS A 130 12.54 28.05 29.44
CA HIS A 130 13.16 27.56 28.24
C HIS A 130 12.82 26.09 28.02
N THR A 131 12.89 25.63 26.77
CA THR A 131 12.79 24.21 26.43
C THR A 131 14.05 23.80 25.67
N GLU A 132 14.80 22.89 26.26
CA GLU A 132 15.99 22.31 25.65
C GLU A 132 15.60 21.08 24.81
N GLU A 133 16.17 20.97 23.61
CA GLU A 133 16.02 19.78 22.78
C GLU A 133 17.28 18.91 22.91
N VAL A 134 17.10 17.70 23.43
CA VAL A 134 18.17 16.71 23.56
C VAL A 134 17.89 15.55 22.63
N THR A 135 18.79 15.28 21.69
CA THR A 135 18.71 14.15 20.79
C THR A 135 19.53 12.99 21.32
N LEU A 136 18.89 11.88 21.62
CA LEU A 136 19.51 10.61 21.99
C LEU A 136 19.71 9.76 20.73
N THR A 137 20.90 9.24 20.56
CA THR A 137 21.21 8.28 19.49
C THR A 137 20.67 6.88 19.83
N PRO A 138 20.59 5.93 18.88
CA PRO A 138 20.26 4.54 19.20
C PRO A 138 21.20 3.92 20.24
N GLU A 139 22.46 4.30 20.23
CA GLU A 139 23.50 3.87 21.19
C GLU A 139 23.26 4.46 22.59
N ASP A 140 22.82 5.71 22.68
CA ASP A 140 22.43 6.34 23.96
C ASP A 140 21.20 5.61 24.53
N MET A 141 20.23 5.29 23.68
CA MET A 141 19.06 4.49 24.07
C MET A 141 19.48 3.13 24.62
N TYR A 142 20.39 2.43 23.93
CA TYR A 142 20.94 1.17 24.40
C TYR A 142 21.60 1.33 25.80
N ALA A 143 22.44 2.34 25.99
CA ALA A 143 23.11 2.58 27.25
C ALA A 143 22.13 2.88 28.40
N ILE A 144 21.08 3.66 28.13
CA ILE A 144 20.00 3.97 29.08
C ILE A 144 19.27 2.69 29.50
N PHE A 145 18.89 1.85 28.55
CA PHE A 145 18.14 0.61 28.83
C PHE A 145 19.02 -0.41 29.55
N LYS A 146 20.31 -0.48 29.20
CA LYS A 146 21.26 -1.40 29.83
C LYS A 146 21.56 -1.05 31.28
N ASN A 147 21.72 0.23 31.58
CA ASN A 147 22.18 0.68 32.90
C ASN A 147 21.03 1.21 33.78
N GLY A 148 19.93 1.63 33.18
CA GLY A 148 18.83 2.28 33.89
C GLY A 148 17.70 1.37 34.31
N LEU A 149 17.55 0.18 33.70
CA LEU A 149 16.46 -0.75 34.01
C LEU A 149 17.02 -2.05 34.59
N PRO A 150 16.64 -2.44 35.80
CA PRO A 150 17.07 -3.71 36.40
C PRO A 150 16.52 -4.92 35.65
N VAL A 151 15.35 -4.79 35.01
CA VAL A 151 14.69 -5.83 34.19
C VAL A 151 14.09 -5.17 32.99
N LEU A 152 14.41 -5.69 31.81
CA LEU A 152 13.77 -5.25 30.58
C LEU A 152 12.36 -5.84 30.45
N PRO A 153 11.41 -5.10 29.85
CA PRO A 153 10.14 -5.67 29.43
C PRO A 153 10.36 -6.89 28.51
N PRO A 154 9.49 -7.92 28.58
CA PRO A 154 9.67 -9.19 27.82
C PRO A 154 9.77 -9.00 26.31
N TYR A 155 9.21 -7.93 25.80
CA TYR A 155 9.24 -7.60 24.36
C TYR A 155 10.47 -6.80 23.93
N LEU A 156 11.39 -6.48 24.87
CA LEU A 156 12.64 -5.81 24.57
C LEU A 156 13.83 -6.73 24.85
N SER A 157 14.86 -6.57 24.07
CA SER A 157 16.18 -7.15 24.30
C SER A 157 17.28 -6.17 23.90
N LEU A 158 18.47 -6.40 24.41
CA LEU A 158 19.66 -5.63 24.03
C LEU A 158 20.45 -6.42 23.00
N ASP A 159 20.79 -5.75 21.91
CA ASP A 159 21.74 -6.25 20.94
C ASP A 159 23.12 -5.68 21.28
N ASP A 160 23.93 -6.50 21.95
CA ASP A 160 25.25 -6.07 22.44
C ASP A 160 26.28 -5.91 21.32
N GLU A 161 26.02 -6.51 20.14
CA GLU A 161 26.93 -6.42 18.99
C GLU A 161 26.83 -5.05 18.33
N ILE A 162 25.62 -4.61 18.02
CA ILE A 162 25.39 -3.33 17.34
C ILE A 162 24.97 -2.20 18.28
N LYS A 163 24.94 -2.44 19.61
CA LYS A 163 24.57 -1.46 20.64
C LYS A 163 23.22 -0.80 20.40
N LYS A 164 22.20 -1.61 20.19
CA LYS A 164 20.83 -1.15 19.98
C LYS A 164 19.82 -1.90 20.84
N VAL A 165 18.71 -1.24 21.13
CA VAL A 165 17.56 -1.86 21.78
C VAL A 165 16.67 -2.49 20.71
N LYS A 166 16.44 -3.78 20.82
CA LYS A 166 15.61 -4.56 19.90
C LYS A 166 14.21 -4.75 20.46
N VAL A 167 13.20 -4.51 19.65
CA VAL A 167 11.80 -4.86 19.92
C VAL A 167 11.54 -6.21 19.26
N ASN A 168 11.23 -7.21 20.08
CA ASN A 168 11.05 -8.57 19.62
C ASN A 168 9.58 -8.84 19.23
N ASN A 169 9.35 -9.51 18.12
CA ASN A 169 8.04 -10.00 17.69
C ASN A 169 6.94 -8.90 17.65
N ALA A 170 7.30 -7.70 17.21
CA ALA A 170 6.29 -6.67 16.98
C ALA A 170 5.27 -7.15 15.95
N SER A 171 3.99 -7.17 16.31
CA SER A 171 2.91 -7.68 15.47
C SER A 171 2.06 -6.52 14.94
N PHE A 172 1.81 -6.57 13.65
CA PHE A 172 1.03 -5.54 12.93
C PHE A 172 -0.07 -6.20 12.11
N THR A 173 -1.22 -5.54 12.07
CA THR A 173 -2.29 -5.89 11.14
C THR A 173 -2.37 -4.85 10.04
N PHE A 174 -2.69 -5.30 8.85
CA PHE A 174 -2.88 -4.41 7.70
C PHE A 174 -4.07 -4.87 6.87
N ASN A 175 -4.72 -3.92 6.21
CA ASN A 175 -5.70 -4.14 5.17
C ASN A 175 -5.64 -3.02 4.14
N GLY A 176 -6.11 -3.30 2.95
CA GLY A 176 -6.10 -2.28 1.92
C GLY A 176 -6.76 -2.73 0.62
N GLU A 177 -6.74 -1.81 -0.32
CA GLU A 177 -7.14 -2.04 -1.70
C GLU A 177 -6.10 -1.42 -2.62
N GLY A 178 -5.55 -2.23 -3.50
CA GLY A 178 -4.49 -1.78 -4.39
C GLY A 178 -4.12 -2.84 -5.41
N GLY A 179 -3.05 -2.55 -6.18
CA GLY A 179 -2.71 -3.33 -7.34
C GLY A 179 -3.80 -3.25 -8.40
N TYR A 180 -3.46 -3.39 -9.64
CA TYR A 180 -4.46 -3.40 -10.69
C TYR A 180 -4.03 -4.22 -11.89
N TYR A 181 -5.03 -4.77 -12.55
CA TYR A 181 -4.93 -5.28 -13.90
C TYR A 181 -5.90 -4.49 -14.76
N SER A 182 -5.39 -3.92 -15.85
CA SER A 182 -6.21 -3.16 -16.79
C SER A 182 -6.31 -3.91 -18.11
N THR A 183 -7.52 -4.02 -18.63
CA THR A 183 -7.75 -4.62 -19.93
C THR A 183 -8.82 -3.85 -20.69
N VAL A 184 -8.79 -3.97 -22.02
CA VAL A 184 -9.88 -3.49 -22.88
C VAL A 184 -10.79 -4.66 -23.15
N GLN A 185 -12.06 -4.48 -22.81
CA GLN A 185 -13.15 -5.42 -23.08
C GLN A 185 -13.96 -4.93 -24.26
N VAL A 186 -14.51 -5.87 -25.01
CA VAL A 186 -15.41 -5.61 -26.13
C VAL A 186 -16.75 -6.25 -25.85
N LYS A 187 -17.80 -5.46 -25.95
CA LYS A 187 -19.19 -5.92 -25.94
C LYS A 187 -19.76 -5.85 -27.35
N PHE A 188 -20.14 -6.99 -27.88
CA PHE A 188 -20.85 -7.09 -29.17
C PHE A 188 -22.33 -7.40 -28.92
N ILE A 189 -23.23 -6.56 -29.46
CA ILE A 189 -24.67 -6.73 -29.37
C ILE A 189 -25.16 -7.02 -30.77
N PRO A 190 -25.58 -8.26 -31.08
CA PRO A 190 -26.17 -8.62 -32.39
C PRO A 190 -27.44 -7.82 -32.66
N LYS A 191 -27.72 -7.52 -33.94
CA LYS A 191 -29.00 -6.96 -34.37
C LYS A 191 -30.12 -7.99 -34.29
N ASP A 192 -29.79 -9.28 -34.39
CA ASP A 192 -30.75 -10.38 -34.26
C ASP A 192 -31.15 -10.50 -32.78
N PRO A 193 -32.41 -10.28 -32.42
CA PRO A 193 -32.89 -10.32 -31.04
C PRO A 193 -32.80 -11.71 -30.40
N ASN A 194 -32.69 -12.77 -31.21
CA ASN A 194 -32.55 -14.14 -30.73
C ASN A 194 -31.10 -14.47 -30.32
N LYS A 195 -30.13 -13.61 -30.63
CA LYS A 195 -28.72 -13.80 -30.28
C LYS A 195 -28.34 -12.98 -29.06
N LYS A 196 -27.67 -13.63 -28.10
CA LYS A 196 -27.21 -12.96 -26.88
C LYS A 196 -26.01 -12.05 -27.14
N ALA A 197 -25.94 -10.95 -26.41
CA ALA A 197 -24.76 -10.11 -26.36
C ALA A 197 -23.54 -10.89 -25.85
N GLN A 198 -22.39 -10.64 -26.44
CA GLN A 198 -21.12 -11.27 -26.06
C GLN A 198 -20.18 -10.21 -25.46
N VAL A 199 -19.46 -10.58 -24.40
CA VAL A 199 -18.41 -9.76 -23.80
C VAL A 199 -17.15 -10.60 -23.75
N MET A 200 -16.05 -10.03 -24.25
CA MET A 200 -14.78 -10.74 -24.29
C MET A 200 -13.58 -9.76 -24.29
N PRO A 201 -12.38 -10.21 -23.94
CA PRO A 201 -11.18 -9.40 -24.07
C PRO A 201 -10.93 -8.95 -25.52
N TYR A 202 -10.38 -7.76 -25.70
CA TYR A 202 -10.10 -7.19 -27.02
C TYR A 202 -9.32 -8.13 -27.94
N LYS A 203 -8.27 -8.80 -27.42
CA LYS A 203 -7.46 -9.73 -28.21
C LYS A 203 -8.29 -10.90 -28.76
N GLU A 204 -9.15 -11.45 -27.94
CA GLU A 204 -10.06 -12.56 -28.35
C GLU A 204 -11.08 -12.09 -29.40
N TYR A 205 -11.63 -10.90 -29.21
CA TYR A 205 -12.56 -10.32 -30.18
C TYR A 205 -11.93 -10.12 -31.55
N VAL A 206 -10.70 -9.56 -31.59
CA VAL A 206 -9.97 -9.34 -32.86
C VAL A 206 -9.67 -10.68 -33.54
N ALA A 207 -9.22 -11.69 -32.82
CA ALA A 207 -8.96 -13.01 -33.38
C ALA A 207 -10.23 -13.60 -34.03
N LYS A 208 -11.36 -13.59 -33.30
CA LYS A 208 -12.64 -14.10 -33.80
C LYS A 208 -13.17 -13.34 -35.04
N THR A 209 -12.91 -12.03 -35.12
CA THR A 209 -13.33 -11.24 -36.29
C THR A 209 -12.46 -11.46 -37.50
N GLN A 210 -11.19 -11.76 -37.31
CA GLN A 210 -10.27 -12.10 -38.40
C GLN A 210 -10.53 -13.49 -38.97
N GLU A 211 -10.82 -14.47 -38.13
CA GLU A 211 -11.17 -15.83 -38.56
C GLU A 211 -12.47 -15.91 -39.38
N LYS A 212 -13.42 -15.00 -39.13
CA LYS A 212 -14.70 -14.92 -39.87
C LYS A 212 -14.62 -14.08 -41.13
N SER A 213 -13.51 -13.42 -41.41
CA SER A 213 -13.25 -12.63 -42.60
C SER A 213 -12.43 -13.38 -43.68
N LEU A 214 -12.07 -14.64 -43.40
CA LEU A 214 -11.53 -15.59 -44.33
C LEU A 214 -12.64 -16.55 -44.80
#